data_521ea6ff6d9ea6ddabfad5b2fd639be0
#
_entry.id   521ea6ff6d9ea6ddabfad5b2fd639be0
#
_cell.length_a   1.000
_cell.length_b   1.000
_cell.length_c   1.000
_cell.angle_alpha   90.00
_cell.angle_beta   90.00
_cell.angle_gamma   90.00
#
_symmetry.space_group_name_H-M   'P 1'
#
loop_
_entity.id
_entity.type
_entity.pdbx_description
1 polymer ?
#
loop_
_entity_poly.entity_id
_entity_poly.type
_entity_poly.pdbx_seq_one_letter_code
_entity_poly.pdbx_strand_id
1 'polypeptide(L)'
;MMDKYYSLTKTLILSGIQCEKKLWFDLNDKIKLKDKAIFRSGNRFNNVVRKHYGEGLDLSDEKEHQIVIERTKEAIQSDNINVIYEAGFLFKNTFIRADVLIKKDNQWTMLEAKASTSVKDINISDLAIQSFIVKNSGLDVICNKIIHINKEFIYKGEENYKDLIVEVDITKEVLAEENKVEYLINKFLPLKKSDCPKKETGPHCKDPYPCNCLLYTSPSPRDRTKSR
;
A
#
# COMPACT_ATOMS: atom_id res chain seq x y z
N MET A 1 -10.65 6.93 -13.52
CA MET A 1 -10.18 8.32 -13.66
C MET A 1 -9.19 8.56 -12.54
N MET A 2 -7.99 9.09 -12.82
CA MET A 2 -7.13 9.60 -11.74
C MET A 2 -7.83 10.84 -11.19
N ASP A 3 -7.93 10.89 -9.87
CA ASP A 3 -8.58 11.99 -9.19
C ASP A 3 -7.84 13.31 -9.50
N LYS A 4 -8.57 14.42 -9.57
CA LYS A 4 -8.04 15.74 -9.91
C LYS A 4 -7.09 16.28 -8.85
N TYR A 5 -7.05 15.64 -7.68
CA TYR A 5 -6.39 16.14 -6.47
C TYR A 5 -5.04 15.51 -6.14
N TYR A 6 -4.68 14.36 -6.75
CA TYR A 6 -3.38 13.73 -6.51
C TYR A 6 -2.84 13.02 -7.77
N SER A 7 -1.53 12.81 -7.79
CA SER A 7 -0.82 12.21 -8.92
C SER A 7 -0.16 10.88 -8.58
N LEU A 8 0.12 10.63 -7.31
CA LEU A 8 0.74 9.41 -6.81
C LEU A 8 -0.10 8.73 -5.73
N THR A 9 0.11 7.42 -5.60
CA THR A 9 -0.37 6.59 -4.49
C THR A 9 0.79 5.76 -3.96
N LYS A 10 0.65 5.12 -2.78
CA LYS A 10 1.67 4.19 -2.26
C LYS A 10 2.06 3.13 -3.29
N THR A 11 1.08 2.53 -3.96
CA THR A 11 1.31 1.50 -4.99
C THR A 11 2.12 2.03 -6.17
N LEU A 12 1.87 3.25 -6.63
CA LEU A 12 2.64 3.88 -7.70
C LEU A 12 4.07 4.16 -7.27
N ILE A 13 4.30 4.62 -6.04
CA ILE A 13 5.66 4.81 -5.53
C ILE A 13 6.40 3.49 -5.46
N LEU A 14 5.78 2.42 -4.95
CA LEU A 14 6.36 1.07 -4.95
C LEU A 14 6.67 0.56 -6.36
N SER A 15 5.81 0.86 -7.34
CA SER A 15 6.11 0.58 -8.74
C SER A 15 7.35 1.30 -9.23
N GLY A 16 7.54 2.57 -8.84
CA GLY A 16 8.72 3.37 -9.17
C GLY A 16 10.00 2.87 -8.49
N ILE A 17 9.91 2.41 -7.25
CA ILE A 17 11.02 1.77 -6.52
C ILE A 17 11.47 0.51 -7.27
N GLN A 18 10.54 -0.32 -7.71
CA GLN A 18 10.84 -1.49 -8.51
C GLN A 18 11.46 -1.10 -9.86
N CYS A 19 10.84 -0.15 -10.58
CA CYS A 19 11.31 0.30 -11.88
C CYS A 19 10.57 1.57 -12.35
N GLU A 20 11.29 2.64 -12.69
CA GLU A 20 10.70 3.89 -13.20
C GLU A 20 9.89 3.67 -14.49
N LYS A 21 10.34 2.77 -15.39
CA LYS A 21 9.61 2.39 -16.59
C LYS A 21 8.28 1.73 -16.25
N LYS A 22 8.24 0.87 -15.21
CA LYS A 22 7.01 0.28 -14.69
C LYS A 22 6.05 1.35 -14.20
N LEU A 23 6.54 2.29 -13.37
CA LEU A 23 5.74 3.41 -12.89
C LEU A 23 5.20 4.25 -14.04
N TRP A 24 6.02 4.54 -15.05
CA TRP A 24 5.59 5.29 -16.23
C TRP A 24 4.40 4.61 -16.93
N PHE A 25 4.47 3.29 -17.13
CA PHE A 25 3.34 2.51 -17.69
C PHE A 25 2.12 2.52 -16.75
N ASP A 26 2.31 2.35 -15.45
CA ASP A 26 1.22 2.39 -14.47
C ASP A 26 0.51 3.75 -14.43
N LEU A 27 1.22 4.84 -14.75
CA LEU A 27 0.69 6.21 -14.82
C LEU A 27 -0.01 6.53 -16.14
N ASN A 28 0.48 6.00 -17.27
CA ASN A 28 0.08 6.40 -18.63
C ASN A 28 -0.74 5.32 -19.34
N ASP A 29 -0.62 4.06 -18.95
CA ASP A 29 -1.31 2.95 -19.57
C ASP A 29 -2.42 2.40 -18.68
N LYS A 30 -3.58 2.09 -19.29
CA LYS A 30 -4.76 1.60 -18.57
C LYS A 30 -4.79 0.08 -18.40
N ILE A 31 -3.78 -0.64 -18.88
CA ILE A 31 -3.71 -2.10 -18.77
C ILE A 31 -3.36 -2.50 -17.34
N LYS A 32 -4.38 -2.72 -16.53
CA LYS A 32 -4.24 -3.29 -15.19
C LYS A 32 -4.44 -4.79 -15.26
N LEU A 33 -3.38 -5.55 -15.06
CA LEU A 33 -3.51 -6.98 -14.76
C LEU A 33 -4.19 -7.10 -13.39
N LYS A 34 -5.44 -7.54 -13.38
CA LYS A 34 -6.18 -7.79 -12.14
C LYS A 34 -6.05 -9.27 -11.79
N ASP A 35 -5.18 -9.60 -10.86
CA ASP A 35 -5.20 -10.91 -10.24
C ASP A 35 -6.34 -10.98 -9.21
N LYS A 36 -7.48 -11.52 -9.64
CA LYS A 36 -8.69 -11.63 -8.81
C LYS A 36 -8.49 -12.51 -7.56
N ALA A 37 -7.55 -13.46 -7.59
CA ALA A 37 -7.31 -14.36 -6.46
C ALA A 37 -6.58 -13.64 -5.32
N ILE A 38 -5.56 -12.87 -5.64
CA ILE A 38 -4.81 -12.06 -4.67
C ILE A 38 -5.74 -11.04 -4.00
N PHE A 39 -6.57 -10.35 -4.77
CA PHE A 39 -7.55 -9.41 -4.21
C PHE A 39 -8.57 -10.06 -3.28
N ARG A 40 -9.04 -11.29 -3.60
CA ARG A 40 -9.99 -12.00 -2.73
C ARG A 40 -9.37 -12.41 -1.40
N SER A 41 -8.12 -12.87 -1.38
CA SER A 41 -7.44 -13.26 -0.15
C SER A 41 -7.16 -12.03 0.74
N GLY A 42 -6.73 -10.92 0.15
CA GLY A 42 -6.56 -9.64 0.86
C GLY A 42 -7.86 -9.17 1.52
N ASN A 43 -8.96 -9.12 0.77
CA ASN A 43 -10.26 -8.68 1.32
C ASN A 43 -10.75 -9.58 2.47
N ARG A 44 -10.55 -10.91 2.37
CA ARG A 44 -10.91 -11.83 3.46
C ARG A 44 -10.10 -11.56 4.72
N PHE A 45 -8.80 -11.36 4.57
CA PHE A 45 -7.93 -11.06 5.70
C PHE A 45 -8.28 -9.73 6.35
N ASN A 46 -8.54 -8.68 5.57
CA ASN A 46 -8.98 -7.39 6.08
C ASN A 46 -10.29 -7.50 6.88
N ASN A 47 -11.22 -8.36 6.48
CA ASN A 47 -12.44 -8.60 7.27
C ASN A 47 -12.13 -9.25 8.63
N VAL A 48 -11.16 -10.16 8.69
CA VAL A 48 -10.73 -10.75 9.97
C VAL A 48 -10.04 -9.69 10.84
N VAL A 49 -9.22 -8.84 10.25
CA VAL A 49 -8.57 -7.72 10.92
C VAL A 49 -9.61 -6.77 11.55
N ARG A 50 -10.67 -6.41 10.81
CA ARG A 50 -11.78 -5.59 11.36
C ARG A 50 -12.48 -6.26 12.52
N LYS A 51 -12.78 -7.55 12.41
CA LYS A 51 -13.37 -8.32 13.52
C LYS A 51 -12.45 -8.37 14.75
N HIS A 52 -11.14 -8.41 14.55
CA HIS A 52 -10.14 -8.50 15.62
C HIS A 52 -10.02 -7.21 16.42
N TYR A 53 -9.94 -6.05 15.74
CA TYR A 53 -9.79 -4.75 16.39
C TYR A 53 -11.13 -4.11 16.79
N GLY A 54 -12.25 -4.64 16.31
CA GLY A 54 -13.59 -4.29 16.75
C GLY A 54 -14.17 -3.05 16.07
N GLU A 55 -15.08 -2.39 16.78
CA GLU A 55 -15.81 -1.24 16.25
C GLU A 55 -14.91 -0.03 16.07
N GLY A 56 -15.13 0.69 14.96
CA GLY A 56 -14.40 1.88 14.58
C GLY A 56 -15.03 2.55 13.37
N LEU A 57 -14.47 3.67 12.95
CA LEU A 57 -14.86 4.31 11.70
C LEU A 57 -14.29 3.51 10.53
N ASP A 58 -15.15 2.87 9.73
CA ASP A 58 -14.74 2.18 8.51
C ASP A 58 -15.03 3.07 7.28
N LEU A 59 -13.97 3.40 6.53
CA LEU A 59 -14.01 4.22 5.33
C LEU A 59 -13.82 3.40 4.04
N SER A 60 -13.83 2.07 4.13
CA SER A 60 -13.54 1.18 2.98
C SER A 60 -14.52 1.31 1.83
N ASP A 61 -15.80 1.59 2.12
CA ASP A 61 -16.84 1.72 1.11
C ASP A 61 -16.88 3.12 0.46
N GLU A 62 -16.21 4.10 1.08
CA GLU A 62 -16.15 5.46 0.54
C GLU A 62 -15.19 5.51 -0.66
N LYS A 63 -15.70 5.96 -1.80
CA LYS A 63 -14.95 6.03 -3.07
C LYS A 63 -14.34 7.39 -3.34
N GLU A 64 -14.92 8.43 -2.75
CA GLU A 64 -14.48 9.81 -2.92
C GLU A 64 -13.33 10.13 -1.98
N HIS A 65 -12.13 10.25 -2.51
CA HIS A 65 -10.91 10.44 -1.70
C HIS A 65 -10.95 11.70 -0.86
N GLN A 66 -11.58 12.76 -1.35
CA GLN A 66 -11.74 14.00 -0.60
C GLN A 66 -12.58 13.77 0.67
N ILE A 67 -13.70 13.04 0.54
CA ILE A 67 -14.57 12.69 1.67
C ILE A 67 -13.81 11.79 2.67
N VAL A 68 -13.03 10.84 2.17
CA VAL A 68 -12.20 9.98 3.04
C VAL A 68 -11.22 10.81 3.86
N ILE A 69 -10.53 11.78 3.24
CA ILE A 69 -9.57 12.67 3.92
C ILE A 69 -10.28 13.51 4.99
N GLU A 70 -11.42 14.12 4.65
CA GLU A 70 -12.21 14.97 5.55
C GLU A 70 -12.72 14.16 6.74
N ARG A 71 -13.35 13.00 6.51
CA ARG A 71 -13.84 12.13 7.58
C ARG A 71 -12.71 11.55 8.44
N THR A 72 -11.55 11.25 7.85
CA THR A 72 -10.36 10.84 8.61
C THR A 72 -9.93 11.95 9.56
N LYS A 73 -9.86 13.19 9.07
CA LYS A 73 -9.46 14.35 9.87
C LYS A 73 -10.42 14.61 11.03
N GLU A 74 -11.73 14.54 10.78
CA GLU A 74 -12.76 14.66 11.81
C GLU A 74 -12.63 13.57 12.87
N ALA A 75 -12.40 12.31 12.44
CA ALA A 75 -12.26 11.16 13.33
C ALA A 75 -11.02 11.26 14.24
N ILE A 76 -9.90 11.75 13.72
CA ILE A 76 -8.67 11.95 14.48
C ILE A 76 -8.88 12.99 15.59
N GLN A 77 -9.70 14.01 15.36
CA GLN A 77 -10.03 15.06 16.32
C GLN A 77 -11.08 14.63 17.35
N SER A 78 -11.76 13.52 17.12
CA SER A 78 -12.80 13.00 18.01
C SER A 78 -12.18 12.21 19.17
N ASP A 79 -12.65 12.46 20.39
CA ASP A 79 -12.27 11.66 21.56
C ASP A 79 -12.95 10.29 21.62
N ASN A 80 -14.03 10.11 20.85
CA ASN A 80 -14.83 8.89 20.87
C ASN A 80 -14.40 7.84 19.83
N ILE A 81 -13.51 8.20 18.89
CA ILE A 81 -13.07 7.29 17.83
C ILE A 81 -11.63 6.86 18.13
N ASN A 82 -11.48 5.56 18.43
CA ASN A 82 -10.20 4.97 18.76
C ASN A 82 -9.67 4.03 17.65
N VAL A 83 -10.50 3.67 16.67
CA VAL A 83 -10.10 2.82 15.53
C VAL A 83 -10.63 3.44 14.25
N ILE A 84 -9.77 3.57 13.25
CA ILE A 84 -10.13 4.02 11.91
C ILE A 84 -9.59 3.02 10.90
N TYR A 85 -10.47 2.50 10.04
CA TYR A 85 -10.10 1.61 8.93
C TYR A 85 -10.09 2.39 7.62
N GLU A 86 -9.08 2.12 6.79
CA GLU A 86 -8.90 2.76 5.48
C GLU A 86 -8.80 4.30 5.56
N ALA A 87 -8.13 4.79 6.60
CA ALA A 87 -7.94 6.21 6.85
C ALA A 87 -7.17 6.90 5.71
N GLY A 88 -7.70 7.98 5.14
CA GLY A 88 -7.12 8.66 3.98
C GLY A 88 -6.27 9.87 4.34
N PHE A 89 -5.07 9.96 3.72
CA PHE A 89 -4.15 11.07 3.90
C PHE A 89 -3.61 11.56 2.55
N LEU A 90 -3.34 12.86 2.47
CA LEU A 90 -2.81 13.50 1.28
C LEU A 90 -1.66 14.44 1.65
N PHE A 91 -0.48 14.20 1.09
CA PHE A 91 0.67 15.09 1.19
C PHE A 91 1.45 15.10 -0.13
N LYS A 92 1.93 16.28 -0.57
CA LYS A 92 2.71 16.46 -1.81
C LYS A 92 2.13 15.69 -3.01
N ASN A 93 0.83 15.87 -3.30
CA ASN A 93 0.12 15.17 -4.38
C ASN A 93 0.17 13.63 -4.29
N THR A 94 0.44 13.08 -3.11
CA THR A 94 0.46 11.64 -2.85
C THR A 94 -0.65 11.28 -1.90
N PHE A 95 -1.59 10.46 -2.36
CA PHE A 95 -2.69 9.94 -1.57
C PHE A 95 -2.40 8.53 -1.09
N ILE A 96 -2.69 8.26 0.18
CA ILE A 96 -2.62 6.91 0.76
C ILE A 96 -3.88 6.60 1.55
N ARG A 97 -4.15 5.32 1.76
CA ARG A 97 -5.05 4.81 2.77
C ARG A 97 -4.26 3.93 3.72
N ALA A 98 -4.33 4.24 5.01
CA ALA A 98 -3.79 3.40 6.07
C ALA A 98 -4.83 2.33 6.43
N ASP A 99 -4.45 1.06 6.41
CA ASP A 99 -5.39 -0.05 6.61
C ASP A 99 -6.08 0.05 7.98
N VAL A 100 -5.31 0.29 9.05
CA VAL A 100 -5.83 0.45 10.41
C VAL A 100 -5.03 1.51 11.18
N LEU A 101 -5.72 2.44 11.81
CA LEU A 101 -5.18 3.33 12.83
C LEU A 101 -5.85 3.04 14.17
N ILE A 102 -5.07 2.91 15.23
CA ILE A 102 -5.56 2.65 16.58
C ILE A 102 -5.03 3.73 17.53
N LYS A 103 -5.95 4.36 18.26
CA LYS A 103 -5.63 5.33 19.32
C LYS A 103 -5.68 4.64 20.68
N LYS A 104 -4.59 4.70 21.41
CA LYS A 104 -4.50 4.24 22.80
C LYS A 104 -3.70 5.24 23.59
N ASP A 105 -4.20 5.64 24.78
CA ASP A 105 -3.54 6.62 25.65
C ASP A 105 -3.15 7.91 24.90
N ASN A 106 -4.04 8.40 24.03
CA ASN A 106 -3.84 9.54 23.13
C ASN A 106 -2.69 9.39 22.12
N GLN A 107 -2.21 8.20 21.89
CA GLN A 107 -1.13 7.90 20.94
C GLN A 107 -1.66 7.02 19.81
N TRP A 108 -1.24 7.32 18.58
CA TRP A 108 -1.67 6.56 17.41
C TRP A 108 -0.64 5.51 16.99
N THR A 109 -1.14 4.31 16.72
CA THR A 109 -0.41 3.22 16.08
C THR A 109 -0.99 2.99 14.69
N MET A 110 -0.13 2.85 13.70
CA MET A 110 -0.53 2.48 12.34
C MET A 110 -0.20 1.02 12.08
N LEU A 111 -1.17 0.30 11.52
CA LEU A 111 -1.01 -1.11 11.18
C LEU A 111 -1.37 -1.32 9.71
N GLU A 112 -0.52 -2.05 9.01
CA GLU A 112 -0.72 -2.47 7.62
C GLU A 112 -0.99 -3.97 7.57
N ALA A 113 -2.10 -4.38 6.96
CA ALA A 113 -2.53 -5.77 6.87
C ALA A 113 -1.97 -6.45 5.63
N LYS A 114 -1.32 -7.58 5.81
CA LYS A 114 -0.76 -8.39 4.71
C LYS A 114 -1.25 -9.84 4.80
N ALA A 115 -1.99 -10.30 3.79
CA ALA A 115 -2.42 -11.69 3.67
C ALA A 115 -1.22 -12.61 3.30
N SER A 116 -0.12 -12.48 4.04
CA SER A 116 1.10 -13.28 3.96
C SER A 116 1.42 -13.85 5.34
N THR A 117 2.37 -14.77 5.43
CA THR A 117 2.79 -15.40 6.68
C THR A 117 4.09 -14.85 7.26
N SER A 118 4.62 -13.79 6.67
CA SER A 118 5.84 -13.12 7.12
C SER A 118 5.93 -11.69 6.59
N VAL A 119 6.72 -10.86 7.25
CA VAL A 119 7.11 -9.53 6.78
C VAL A 119 8.14 -9.67 5.66
N LYS A 120 8.01 -8.83 4.62
CA LYS A 120 8.94 -8.72 3.49
C LYS A 120 9.50 -7.30 3.40
N ASP A 121 10.66 -7.11 2.79
CA ASP A 121 11.27 -5.79 2.64
C ASP A 121 10.34 -4.78 1.96
N ILE A 122 9.58 -5.21 0.95
CA ILE A 122 8.59 -4.37 0.29
C ILE A 122 7.50 -3.86 1.25
N ASN A 123 7.19 -4.60 2.32
CA ASN A 123 6.21 -4.17 3.32
C ASN A 123 6.77 -3.04 4.20
N ILE A 124 8.09 -3.05 4.47
CA ILE A 124 8.77 -1.96 5.17
C ILE A 124 8.69 -0.69 4.33
N SER A 125 9.05 -0.76 3.05
CA SER A 125 8.96 0.39 2.13
C SER A 125 7.51 0.88 1.98
N ASP A 126 6.52 -0.01 1.93
CA ASP A 126 5.09 0.33 1.87
C ASP A 126 4.68 1.14 3.11
N LEU A 127 5.00 0.64 4.30
CA LEU A 127 4.63 1.29 5.56
C LEU A 127 5.43 2.57 5.80
N ALA A 128 6.69 2.66 5.33
CA ALA A 128 7.50 3.89 5.39
C ALA A 128 6.89 5.02 4.53
N ILE A 129 6.39 4.71 3.33
CA ILE A 129 5.69 5.68 2.49
C ILE A 129 4.45 6.19 3.22
N GLN A 130 3.67 5.30 3.81
CA GLN A 130 2.45 5.66 4.53
C GLN A 130 2.78 6.51 5.76
N SER A 131 3.73 6.07 6.61
CA SER A 131 4.16 6.78 7.81
C SER A 131 4.62 8.20 7.48
N PHE A 132 5.44 8.37 6.45
CA PHE A 132 5.87 9.68 5.98
C PHE A 132 4.69 10.58 5.59
N ILE A 133 3.72 10.07 4.82
CA ILE A 133 2.55 10.85 4.39
C ILE A 133 1.65 11.19 5.58
N VAL A 134 1.36 10.25 6.45
CA VAL A 134 0.53 10.43 7.66
C VAL A 134 1.13 11.50 8.56
N LYS A 135 2.40 11.40 8.88
CA LYS A 135 3.14 12.35 9.73
C LYS A 135 3.15 13.77 9.15
N ASN A 136 3.43 13.90 7.84
CA ASN A 136 3.43 15.21 7.17
C ASN A 136 2.01 15.74 6.87
N SER A 137 0.97 14.93 7.08
CA SER A 137 -0.44 15.35 7.09
C SER A 137 -0.92 15.79 8.48
N GLY A 138 -0.05 15.78 9.49
CA GLY A 138 -0.30 16.30 10.83
C GLY A 138 -0.74 15.28 11.87
N LEU A 139 -0.61 13.97 11.61
CA LEU A 139 -0.86 12.93 12.60
C LEU A 139 0.46 12.30 13.05
N ASP A 140 0.77 12.41 14.33
CA ASP A 140 1.92 11.74 14.92
C ASP A 140 1.58 10.27 15.23
N VAL A 141 2.33 9.38 14.60
CA VAL A 141 2.21 7.93 14.78
C VAL A 141 3.47 7.44 15.48
N ILE A 142 3.31 6.89 16.68
CA ILE A 142 4.43 6.46 17.53
C ILE A 142 4.91 5.04 17.22
N CYS A 143 4.06 4.23 16.60
CA CYS A 143 4.33 2.81 16.34
C CYS A 143 3.79 2.40 14.98
N ASN A 144 4.61 1.68 14.23
CA ASN A 144 4.29 1.15 12.90
C ASN A 144 4.39 -0.37 12.90
N LYS A 145 3.28 -1.07 12.63
CA LYS A 145 3.22 -2.52 12.68
C LYS A 145 2.73 -3.12 11.36
N ILE A 146 3.27 -4.30 11.03
CA ILE A 146 2.67 -5.18 10.04
C ILE A 146 1.83 -6.22 10.76
N ILE A 147 0.60 -6.43 10.27
CA ILE A 147 -0.26 -7.54 10.68
C ILE A 147 -0.24 -8.58 9.56
N HIS A 148 0.07 -9.82 9.91
CA HIS A 148 0.10 -10.92 8.96
C HIS A 148 -0.49 -12.20 9.52
N ILE A 149 -0.67 -13.21 8.66
CA ILE A 149 -1.26 -14.50 9.01
C ILE A 149 -0.25 -15.30 9.84
N ASN A 150 -0.70 -15.84 10.98
CA ASN A 150 0.05 -16.82 11.73
C ASN A 150 0.10 -18.15 10.94
N LYS A 151 1.29 -18.57 10.53
CA LYS A 151 1.50 -19.82 9.80
C LYS A 151 1.19 -21.08 10.62
N GLU A 152 1.21 -20.98 11.96
CA GLU A 152 0.88 -22.07 12.89
C GLU A 152 -0.62 -22.12 13.22
N PHE A 153 -1.43 -21.20 12.66
CA PHE A 153 -2.87 -21.17 12.94
C PHE A 153 -3.58 -22.38 12.38
N ILE A 154 -4.35 -23.04 13.24
CA ILE A 154 -5.23 -24.15 12.88
C ILE A 154 -6.67 -23.73 13.11
N TYR A 155 -7.45 -23.66 12.04
CA TYR A 155 -8.88 -23.34 12.12
C TYR A 155 -9.65 -24.47 12.77
N LYS A 156 -10.37 -24.16 13.87
CA LYS A 156 -11.14 -25.15 14.67
C LYS A 156 -12.66 -25.04 14.47
N GLY A 157 -13.12 -24.25 13.51
CA GLY A 157 -14.55 -24.00 13.29
C GLY A 157 -15.06 -22.76 14.05
N GLU A 158 -16.40 -22.56 14.02
CA GLU A 158 -17.12 -21.51 14.76
C GLU A 158 -16.69 -20.06 14.46
N GLU A 159 -16.14 -19.79 13.26
CA GLU A 159 -15.58 -18.49 12.89
C GLU A 159 -14.54 -17.94 13.88
N ASN A 160 -13.89 -18.81 14.64
CA ASN A 160 -12.87 -18.42 15.59
C ASN A 160 -11.51 -18.22 14.90
N TYR A 161 -11.14 -16.97 14.74
CA TYR A 161 -9.85 -16.52 14.15
C TYR A 161 -8.92 -15.92 15.22
N LYS A 162 -9.12 -16.21 16.50
CA LYS A 162 -8.37 -15.63 17.62
C LYS A 162 -6.90 -15.96 17.36
N ASP A 163 -6.12 -16.45 17.15
CA ASP A 163 -4.67 -16.62 16.99
C ASP A 163 -4.20 -16.57 15.52
N LEU A 164 -5.09 -16.11 14.61
CA LEU A 164 -4.75 -16.01 13.21
C LEU A 164 -3.82 -14.82 12.92
N ILE A 165 -3.91 -13.76 13.71
CA ILE A 165 -3.19 -12.50 13.49
C ILE A 165 -1.89 -12.49 14.29
N VAL A 166 -0.79 -12.13 13.63
CA VAL A 166 0.48 -11.81 14.24
C VAL A 166 0.77 -10.34 13.96
N GLU A 167 1.08 -9.58 15.00
CA GLU A 167 1.58 -8.21 14.91
C GLU A 167 3.10 -8.19 15.02
N VAL A 168 3.76 -7.51 14.10
CA VAL A 168 5.21 -7.29 14.12
C VAL A 168 5.48 -5.79 14.13
N ASP A 169 6.10 -5.32 15.19
CA ASP A 169 6.58 -3.94 15.27
C ASP A 169 7.81 -3.77 14.38
N ILE A 170 7.71 -2.87 13.39
CA ILE A 170 8.79 -2.53 12.45
C ILE A 170 9.06 -1.02 12.45
N THR A 171 8.76 -0.35 13.56
CA THR A 171 8.90 1.11 13.68
C THR A 171 10.31 1.58 13.35
N LYS A 172 11.33 0.87 13.81
CA LYS A 172 12.74 1.23 13.55
C LYS A 172 13.09 1.15 12.06
N GLU A 173 12.68 0.09 11.40
CA GLU A 173 12.89 -0.15 9.98
C GLU A 173 12.16 0.90 9.13
N VAL A 174 10.92 1.22 9.50
CA VAL A 174 10.10 2.25 8.86
C VAL A 174 10.78 3.62 8.96
N LEU A 175 11.20 4.03 10.15
CA LEU A 175 11.88 5.32 10.38
C LEU A 175 13.20 5.42 9.59
N ALA A 176 13.94 4.33 9.45
CA ALA A 176 15.16 4.29 8.64
C ALA A 176 14.88 4.50 7.14
N GLU A 177 13.75 4.00 6.63
CA GLU A 177 13.34 4.15 5.23
C GLU A 177 12.64 5.49 4.92
N GLU A 178 11.98 6.13 5.90
CA GLU A 178 11.26 7.41 5.73
C GLU A 178 12.11 8.50 5.09
N ASN A 179 13.40 8.56 5.40
CA ASN A 179 14.33 9.56 4.88
C ASN A 179 14.42 9.59 3.34
N LYS A 180 14.05 8.50 2.67
CA LYS A 180 14.10 8.36 1.21
C LYS A 180 12.79 8.77 0.54
N VAL A 181 11.67 8.79 1.30
CA VAL A 181 10.32 8.91 0.72
C VAL A 181 10.13 10.25 0.03
N GLU A 182 10.55 11.35 0.63
CA GLU A 182 10.44 12.67 0.02
C GLU A 182 11.19 12.76 -1.31
N TYR A 183 12.41 12.24 -1.35
CA TYR A 183 13.18 12.16 -2.58
C TYR A 183 12.45 11.33 -3.65
N LEU A 184 11.88 10.17 -3.28
CA LEU A 184 11.13 9.31 -4.22
C LEU A 184 9.88 10.01 -4.77
N ILE A 185 9.12 10.71 -3.92
CA ILE A 185 7.96 11.49 -4.37
C ILE A 185 8.39 12.55 -5.39
N ASN A 186 9.40 13.35 -5.06
CA ASN A 186 9.89 14.42 -5.93
C ASN A 186 10.43 13.87 -7.26
N LYS A 187 11.08 12.70 -7.23
CA LYS A 187 11.60 12.01 -8.41
C LYS A 187 10.48 11.45 -9.30
N PHE A 188 9.41 10.93 -8.72
CA PHE A 188 8.37 10.21 -9.45
C PHE A 188 7.22 11.10 -9.94
N LEU A 189 6.94 12.22 -9.27
CA LEU A 189 5.89 13.16 -9.69
C LEU A 189 5.99 13.62 -11.15
N PRO A 190 7.18 13.94 -11.69
CA PRO A 190 7.31 14.38 -13.08
C PRO A 190 7.11 13.28 -14.12
N LEU A 191 7.23 11.99 -13.74
CA LEU A 191 7.23 10.87 -14.70
C LEU A 191 5.95 10.75 -15.50
N LYS A 192 4.82 11.21 -14.98
CA LYS A 192 3.56 11.23 -15.72
C LYS A 192 3.60 12.04 -17.01
N LYS A 193 4.44 13.11 -17.03
CA LYS A 193 4.56 14.04 -18.16
C LYS A 193 5.87 13.87 -18.93
N SER A 194 6.71 12.92 -18.54
CA SER A 194 8.00 12.66 -19.19
C SER A 194 7.85 11.63 -20.31
N ASP A 195 8.88 11.50 -21.13
CA ASP A 195 9.06 10.37 -22.01
C ASP A 195 9.24 9.07 -21.23
N CYS A 196 8.91 7.95 -21.89
CA CYS A 196 9.09 6.63 -21.27
C CYS A 196 10.58 6.38 -20.92
N PRO A 197 10.92 6.12 -19.66
CA PRO A 197 12.29 5.86 -19.26
C PRO A 197 12.89 4.66 -20.02
N LYS A 198 14.11 4.81 -20.53
CA LYS A 198 14.89 3.72 -21.12
C LYS A 198 15.42 2.83 -20.00
N LYS A 199 14.91 1.61 -19.91
CA LYS A 199 15.34 0.62 -18.93
C LYS A 199 15.31 -0.77 -19.57
N GLU A 200 16.43 -1.45 -19.53
CA GLU A 200 16.58 -2.82 -20.00
C GLU A 200 15.84 -3.80 -19.07
N THR A 201 15.46 -4.96 -19.62
CA THR A 201 14.87 -6.04 -18.80
C THR A 201 15.92 -6.68 -17.90
N GLY A 202 15.52 -7.11 -16.71
CA GLY A 202 16.43 -7.70 -15.72
C GLY A 202 15.68 -8.32 -14.55
N PRO A 203 16.40 -8.74 -13.49
CA PRO A 203 15.78 -9.37 -12.30
C PRO A 203 14.64 -8.55 -11.70
N HIS A 204 14.76 -7.22 -11.67
CA HIS A 204 13.74 -6.28 -11.17
C HIS A 204 12.40 -6.39 -11.91
N CYS A 205 12.36 -7.01 -13.09
CA CYS A 205 11.10 -7.25 -13.82
C CYS A 205 10.24 -8.36 -13.21
N LYS A 206 10.79 -9.15 -12.28
CA LYS A 206 10.11 -10.25 -11.60
C LYS A 206 9.98 -10.05 -10.11
N ASP A 207 10.82 -9.20 -9.52
CA ASP A 207 10.91 -8.97 -8.08
C ASP A 207 10.63 -7.49 -7.74
N PRO A 208 9.81 -7.17 -6.73
CA PRO A 208 9.01 -8.08 -5.88
C PRO A 208 7.76 -8.63 -6.55
N TYR A 209 7.34 -8.06 -7.69
CA TYR A 209 6.17 -8.50 -8.45
C TYR A 209 6.46 -8.53 -9.95
N PRO A 210 5.80 -9.43 -10.71
CA PRO A 210 5.90 -9.43 -12.17
C PRO A 210 5.57 -8.06 -12.76
N CYS A 211 6.42 -7.58 -13.67
CA CYS A 211 6.27 -6.27 -14.29
C CYS A 211 5.45 -6.37 -15.57
N ASN A 212 4.42 -5.53 -15.69
CA ASN A 212 3.59 -5.45 -16.89
C ASN A 212 4.38 -5.03 -18.14
N CYS A 213 5.52 -4.35 -17.97
CA CYS A 213 6.39 -3.98 -19.09
C CYS A 213 6.88 -5.18 -19.89
N LEU A 214 6.94 -6.39 -19.31
CA LEU A 214 7.32 -7.61 -20.02
C LEU A 214 6.37 -7.94 -21.17
N LEU A 215 5.10 -7.51 -21.11
CA LEU A 215 4.14 -7.67 -22.20
C LEU A 215 4.53 -6.87 -23.44
N TYR A 216 5.28 -5.76 -23.27
CA TYR A 216 5.70 -4.86 -24.36
C TYR A 216 7.14 -5.07 -24.79
N THR A 217 7.96 -5.74 -23.99
CA THR A 217 9.39 -5.90 -24.24
C THR A 217 9.80 -7.35 -24.55
N SER A 218 8.93 -8.32 -24.28
CA SER A 218 9.18 -9.72 -24.65
C SER A 218 8.84 -9.92 -26.13
N PRO A 219 9.75 -10.45 -26.96
CA PRO A 219 9.43 -10.77 -28.34
C PRO A 219 8.26 -11.77 -28.37
N SER A 220 7.26 -11.47 -29.20
CA SER A 220 6.15 -12.39 -29.43
C SER A 220 6.68 -13.76 -29.88
N PRO A 221 6.04 -14.88 -29.51
CA PRO A 221 6.38 -16.18 -30.08
C PRO A 221 6.42 -16.19 -31.60
N ARG A 222 5.64 -15.30 -32.25
CA ARG A 222 5.63 -15.12 -33.73
C ARG A 222 6.88 -14.43 -34.27
N ASP A 223 7.59 -13.62 -33.44
CA ASP A 223 8.80 -12.92 -33.87
C ASP A 223 10.03 -13.86 -33.86
N ARG A 224 10.00 -14.96 -33.08
CA ARG A 224 11.05 -15.97 -33.05
C ARG A 224 11.13 -16.82 -34.34
N THR A 225 10.09 -16.82 -35.15
CA THR A 225 10.02 -17.61 -36.38
C THR A 225 10.55 -16.87 -37.62
N LYS A 226 10.89 -15.58 -37.50
CA LYS A 226 11.41 -14.76 -38.63
C LYS A 226 12.93 -14.70 -38.74
N SER A 227 13.67 -15.39 -37.87
CA SER A 227 15.15 -15.44 -37.86
C SER A 227 15.63 -16.85 -38.25
N ARG A 228 15.19 -17.36 -39.42
CA ARG A 228 15.81 -18.50 -40.15
C ARG A 228 15.85 -18.16 -41.63
#